data_b3e77b80c201fa67ba5f6edd8a1b0210
#
_entry.id   b3e77b80c201fa67ba5f6edd8a1b0210
#
_cell.length_a   1.000
_cell.length_b   1.000
_cell.length_c   1.000
_cell.angle_alpha   90.00
_cell.angle_beta   90.00
_cell.angle_gamma   90.00
#
_symmetry.space_group_name_H-M   'P 1'
#
loop_
_entity.id
_entity.type
_entity.pdbx_description
1 polymer ?
#
loop_
_entity_poly.entity_id
_entity_poly.type
_entity_poly.pdbx_seq_one_letter_code
_entity_poly.pdbx_strand_id
1 'polypeptide(L)'
;MSGSGTAGERTVGGTVAFGCSPEVAFDYLVDPANRAQWQSSLARVEDVVGEVGLGQRWVDVTRPGLRPAMQTTTYERPHRWAEIGRWRAVRATLELTFTPTAAGCDVTYGFRISGPGPLRPLGLLLSLGSAFPVRADLRRAAAMCEGPSKG
;
A
#
# COMPACT_ATOMS: atom_id res chain seq x y z
N MET A 1 18.97 -18.50 -11.40
CA MET A 1 18.49 -18.35 -11.20
C MET A 1 17.88 -18.55 -10.30
N SER A 2 17.75 -18.65 -9.89
CA SER A 2 17.34 -18.86 -9.07
C SER A 2 16.39 -18.78 -8.54
N GLY A 3 15.80 -18.73 -8.70
CA GLY A 3 14.64 -18.49 -8.43
C GLY A 3 14.14 -19.08 -7.31
N SER A 4 14.48 -19.25 -6.58
CA SER A 4 13.96 -19.86 -5.66
C SER A 4 12.92 -19.25 -5.09
N GLY A 5 11.90 -19.20 -5.54
CA GLY A 5 10.77 -18.72 -4.99
C GLY A 5 10.63 -19.28 -3.63
N THR A 6 10.43 -18.54 -2.67
CA THR A 6 10.23 -19.01 -1.38
C THR A 6 8.83 -19.41 -1.23
N ALA A 7 8.57 -20.53 -0.70
CA ALA A 7 7.22 -21.00 -0.50
C ALA A 7 6.48 -19.96 0.32
N GLY A 8 5.30 -19.64 -0.03
CA GLY A 8 4.49 -18.70 0.71
C GLY A 8 4.65 -17.25 0.31
N GLU A 9 5.39 -16.99 -0.75
CA GLU A 9 5.51 -15.61 -1.21
C GLU A 9 4.60 -15.36 -2.41
N ARG A 10 3.93 -14.23 -2.42
CA ARG A 10 3.08 -13.85 -3.53
C ARG A 10 3.35 -12.42 -3.89
N THR A 11 3.42 -12.12 -5.17
CA THR A 11 3.68 -10.76 -5.67
C THR A 11 2.61 -10.38 -6.69
N VAL A 12 2.09 -9.18 -6.56
CA VAL A 12 1.11 -8.62 -7.48
C VAL A 12 1.57 -7.22 -7.86
N GLY A 13 1.37 -6.83 -9.08
CA GLY A 13 1.76 -5.48 -9.52
C GLY A 13 0.87 -4.94 -10.62
N GLY A 14 0.98 -3.66 -10.87
CA GLY A 14 0.22 -2.99 -11.90
C GLY A 14 0.43 -1.49 -11.86
N THR A 15 -0.31 -0.77 -12.70
CA THR A 15 -0.20 0.68 -12.79
C THR A 15 -1.60 1.29 -12.84
N VAL A 16 -1.78 2.40 -12.15
CA VAL A 16 -3.04 3.14 -12.13
C VAL A 16 -2.73 4.59 -12.49
N ALA A 17 -3.49 5.17 -13.41
CA ALA A 17 -3.29 6.56 -13.81
C ALA A 17 -4.00 7.49 -12.84
N PHE A 18 -3.31 8.55 -12.46
CA PHE A 18 -3.86 9.61 -11.61
C PHE A 18 -3.91 10.91 -12.41
N GLY A 19 -4.98 11.65 -12.27
CA GLY A 19 -5.14 12.93 -12.97
C GLY A 19 -4.58 14.11 -12.19
N CYS A 20 -3.68 13.85 -11.24
CA CYS A 20 -3.03 14.91 -10.48
C CYS A 20 -1.52 14.71 -10.57
N SER A 21 -0.76 15.72 -10.15
CA SER A 21 0.71 15.66 -10.25
C SER A 21 1.27 14.57 -9.36
N PRO A 22 2.50 14.11 -9.64
CA PRO A 22 3.15 13.14 -8.75
C PRO A 22 3.23 13.63 -7.31
N GLU A 23 3.47 14.93 -7.11
CA GLU A 23 3.56 15.49 -5.77
C GLU A 23 2.25 15.36 -5.02
N VAL A 24 1.15 15.68 -5.69
CA VAL A 24 -0.17 15.59 -5.05
C VAL A 24 -0.51 14.14 -4.76
N ALA A 25 -0.29 13.25 -5.72
CA ALA A 25 -0.57 11.84 -5.52
C ALA A 25 0.27 11.25 -4.40
N PHE A 26 1.57 11.59 -4.41
CA PHE A 26 2.50 11.08 -3.41
C PHE A 26 2.05 11.52 -2.01
N ASP A 27 1.84 12.81 -1.83
CA ASP A 27 1.52 13.34 -0.51
C ASP A 27 0.21 12.77 0.02
N TYR A 28 -0.74 12.49 -0.86
CA TYR A 28 -2.00 11.91 -0.43
C TYR A 28 -1.83 10.44 -0.02
N LEU A 29 -1.14 9.67 -0.85
CA LEU A 29 -1.06 8.23 -0.64
C LEU A 29 -0.19 7.82 0.54
N VAL A 30 0.85 8.59 0.83
CA VAL A 30 1.81 8.15 1.84
C VAL A 30 1.45 8.57 3.26
N ASP A 31 0.47 9.44 3.41
CA ASP A 31 0.11 9.95 4.73
C ASP A 31 -0.84 8.97 5.42
N PRO A 32 -0.46 8.40 6.57
CA PRO A 32 -1.33 7.46 7.27
C PRO A 32 -2.70 8.04 7.60
N ALA A 33 -2.82 9.35 7.72
CA ALA A 33 -4.10 9.97 8.04
C ALA A 33 -5.12 9.77 6.93
N ASN A 34 -4.67 9.50 5.72
CA ASN A 34 -5.56 9.32 4.57
C ASN A 34 -5.86 7.85 4.25
N ARG A 35 -5.17 6.93 4.90
CA ARG A 35 -5.23 5.51 4.50
C ARG A 35 -6.64 4.94 4.49
N ALA A 36 -7.42 5.20 5.52
CA ALA A 36 -8.75 4.62 5.60
C ALA A 36 -9.70 5.21 4.56
N GLN A 37 -9.32 6.32 3.92
CA GLN A 37 -10.16 6.91 2.88
C GLN A 37 -10.09 6.11 1.60
N TRP A 38 -8.93 5.51 1.30
CA TRP A 38 -8.77 4.82 0.03
C TRP A 38 -8.53 3.31 0.15
N GLN A 39 -8.07 2.83 1.30
CA GLN A 39 -7.86 1.39 1.47
C GLN A 39 -9.11 0.75 2.05
N SER A 40 -9.81 0.01 1.23
CA SER A 40 -11.12 -0.55 1.61
C SER A 40 -11.04 -1.54 2.76
N SER A 41 -9.91 -2.17 2.96
CA SER A 41 -9.77 -3.16 4.04
C SER A 41 -9.52 -2.53 5.38
N LEU A 42 -9.30 -1.21 5.45
CA LEU A 42 -8.97 -0.57 6.71
C LEU A 42 -10.18 0.06 7.38
N ALA A 43 -10.32 -0.17 8.67
CA ALA A 43 -11.28 0.53 9.47
C ALA A 43 -10.69 1.85 9.94
N ARG A 44 -9.43 1.83 10.35
CA ARG A 44 -8.75 3.05 10.85
C ARG A 44 -7.27 2.79 11.03
N VAL A 45 -6.54 3.84 11.35
CA VAL A 45 -5.13 3.79 11.68
C VAL A 45 -4.98 4.24 13.13
N GLU A 46 -4.07 3.61 13.87
CA GLU A 46 -3.82 3.93 15.27
C GLU A 46 -2.33 4.03 15.54
N ASP A 47 -1.99 4.61 16.66
CA ASP A 47 -0.61 4.62 17.19
C ASP A 47 0.41 5.17 16.19
N VAL A 48 0.10 6.28 15.57
CA VAL A 48 1.02 6.90 14.62
C VAL A 48 2.20 7.51 15.37
N VAL A 49 3.42 7.13 15.00
CA VAL A 49 4.64 7.62 15.62
C VAL A 49 5.52 8.22 14.55
N GLY A 50 5.92 9.45 14.74
CA GLY A 50 6.79 10.15 13.80
C GLY A 50 6.03 10.90 12.74
N GLU A 51 6.73 11.76 12.01
CA GLU A 51 6.13 12.53 10.95
C GLU A 51 6.13 11.74 9.67
N VAL A 52 5.32 12.15 8.70
CA VAL A 52 5.31 11.50 7.40
C VAL A 52 6.72 11.49 6.85
N GLY A 53 7.24 10.33 6.55
CA GLY A 53 8.60 10.20 6.07
C GLY A 53 9.17 8.83 6.38
N LEU A 54 10.46 8.68 6.09
CA LEU A 54 11.15 7.43 6.32
C LEU A 54 11.11 7.08 7.81
N GLY A 55 10.77 5.87 8.11
CA GLY A 55 10.72 5.38 9.49
C GLY A 55 9.44 5.65 10.23
N GLN A 56 8.49 6.38 9.65
CA GLN A 56 7.21 6.60 10.32
C GLN A 56 6.53 5.26 10.58
N ARG A 57 5.91 5.09 11.73
CA ARG A 57 5.26 3.85 12.11
C ARG A 57 3.82 4.08 12.52
N TRP A 58 2.99 3.09 12.34
CA TRP A 58 1.60 3.14 12.77
C TRP A 58 1.04 1.71 12.81
N VAL A 59 -0.20 1.58 13.25
CA VAL A 59 -0.88 0.30 13.25
C VAL A 59 -2.11 0.44 12.36
N ASP A 60 -2.22 -0.43 11.36
CA ASP A 60 -3.44 -0.51 10.57
C ASP A 60 -4.43 -1.39 11.33
N VAL A 61 -5.66 -0.93 11.46
CA VAL A 61 -6.70 -1.78 12.04
C VAL A 61 -7.60 -2.17 10.90
N THR A 62 -7.56 -3.43 10.50
CA THR A 62 -8.34 -3.91 9.36
C THR A 62 -9.77 -4.14 9.78
N ARG A 63 -10.66 -4.24 8.81
CA ARG A 63 -12.08 -4.46 9.13
C ARG A 63 -12.31 -5.77 9.87
N PRO A 64 -11.62 -6.84 9.54
CA PRO A 64 -11.76 -8.05 10.36
C PRO A 64 -11.12 -7.94 11.74
N GLY A 65 -10.34 -6.90 11.99
CA GLY A 65 -9.74 -6.71 13.31
C GLY A 65 -8.29 -7.07 13.43
N LEU A 66 -7.60 -7.36 12.33
CA LEU A 66 -6.17 -7.59 12.39
C LEU A 66 -5.46 -6.26 12.62
N ARG A 67 -4.34 -6.29 13.30
CA ARG A 67 -3.61 -5.08 13.65
C ARG A 67 -2.15 -5.14 13.26
N PRO A 68 -1.84 -5.19 11.96
CA PRO A 68 -0.43 -5.23 11.55
C PRO A 68 0.31 -3.94 11.92
N ALA A 69 1.55 -4.10 12.32
CA ALA A 69 2.43 -2.96 12.60
C ALA A 69 3.06 -2.51 11.29
N MET A 70 2.92 -1.24 10.99
CA MET A 70 3.34 -0.68 9.70
C MET A 70 4.51 0.25 9.86
N GLN A 71 5.35 0.32 8.83
CA GLN A 71 6.49 1.24 8.83
C GLN A 71 6.84 1.65 7.41
N THR A 72 7.14 2.93 7.21
CA THR A 72 7.62 3.43 5.92
C THR A 72 9.08 3.07 5.78
N THR A 73 9.43 2.34 4.74
CA THR A 73 10.79 1.85 4.52
C THR A 73 11.51 2.56 3.38
N THR A 74 10.79 3.23 2.48
CA THR A 74 11.38 4.05 1.42
C THR A 74 10.56 5.32 1.31
N TYR A 75 11.24 6.46 1.22
CA TYR A 75 10.56 7.72 1.10
C TYR A 75 11.42 8.65 0.23
N GLU A 76 11.11 8.70 -1.07
CA GLU A 76 11.85 9.52 -2.02
C GLU A 76 10.82 10.37 -2.77
N ARG A 77 10.39 11.42 -2.15
CA ARG A 77 9.34 12.29 -2.66
C ARG A 77 9.76 13.01 -3.93
N PRO A 78 9.00 13.05 -4.99
CA PRO A 78 7.71 12.40 -5.17
C PRO A 78 7.81 11.16 -6.06
N HIS A 79 8.92 10.43 -6.00
CA HIS A 79 9.23 9.36 -6.94
C HIS A 79 8.94 7.96 -6.45
N ARG A 80 9.31 7.66 -5.21
CA ARG A 80 9.18 6.28 -4.71
C ARG A 80 8.84 6.26 -3.24
N TRP A 81 8.03 5.30 -2.86
CA TRP A 81 7.65 5.09 -1.48
C TRP A 81 7.39 3.60 -1.26
N ALA A 82 7.70 3.13 -0.08
CA ALA A 82 7.43 1.75 0.27
C ALA A 82 7.12 1.63 1.75
N GLU A 83 6.34 0.62 2.07
CA GLU A 83 6.02 0.30 3.44
C GLU A 83 6.11 -1.19 3.67
N ILE A 84 6.27 -1.59 4.91
CA ILE A 84 6.18 -2.97 5.30
C ILE A 84 5.18 -3.10 6.44
N GLY A 85 4.36 -4.12 6.39
CA GLY A 85 3.45 -4.45 7.47
C GLY A 85 3.83 -5.81 8.03
N ARG A 86 3.77 -5.93 9.35
CA ARG A 86 4.09 -7.18 10.02
C ARG A 86 2.96 -7.59 10.93
N TRP A 87 2.54 -8.83 10.80
CA TRP A 87 1.52 -9.37 11.66
C TRP A 87 1.91 -10.82 11.95
N ARG A 88 2.30 -11.07 13.19
CA ARG A 88 2.84 -12.38 13.58
C ARG A 88 4.03 -12.69 12.68
N ALA A 89 4.02 -13.83 12.02
CA ALA A 89 5.12 -14.23 11.15
C ALA A 89 4.91 -13.81 9.70
N VAL A 90 3.86 -13.05 9.40
CA VAL A 90 3.55 -12.62 8.05
C VAL A 90 4.09 -11.22 7.81
N ARG A 91 4.62 -10.99 6.62
CA ARG A 91 5.09 -9.67 6.20
C ARG A 91 4.43 -9.31 4.88
N ALA A 92 4.02 -8.07 4.76
CA ALA A 92 3.46 -7.56 3.52
C ALA A 92 4.18 -6.27 3.16
N THR A 93 4.59 -6.15 1.91
CA THR A 93 5.31 -4.96 1.44
C THR A 93 4.54 -4.35 0.28
N LEU A 94 4.40 -3.05 0.29
CA LEU A 94 3.82 -2.32 -0.82
C LEU A 94 4.82 -1.28 -1.27
N GLU A 95 5.12 -1.25 -2.57
CA GLU A 95 5.98 -0.23 -3.14
C GLU A 95 5.21 0.54 -4.16
N LEU A 96 5.40 1.85 -4.20
CA LEU A 96 4.77 2.73 -5.18
C LEU A 96 5.83 3.53 -5.90
N THR A 97 5.70 3.63 -7.22
CA THR A 97 6.57 4.45 -8.05
C THR A 97 5.69 5.43 -8.80
N PHE A 98 6.08 6.69 -8.82
CA PHE A 98 5.27 7.76 -9.40
C PHE A 98 5.98 8.31 -10.62
N THR A 99 5.36 8.21 -11.78
CA THR A 99 5.95 8.65 -13.03
C THR A 99 5.10 9.74 -13.64
N PRO A 100 5.65 10.94 -13.90
CA PRO A 100 4.85 12.02 -14.49
C PRO A 100 4.31 11.65 -15.87
N THR A 101 3.10 12.10 -16.17
CA THR A 101 2.52 11.93 -17.50
C THR A 101 1.91 13.27 -17.92
N ALA A 102 1.46 13.35 -19.14
CA ALA A 102 0.83 14.57 -19.64
C ALA A 102 -0.43 14.90 -18.85
N ALA A 103 -1.16 13.90 -18.38
CA ALA A 103 -2.42 14.13 -17.68
C ALA A 103 -2.26 14.17 -16.17
N GLY A 104 -1.09 13.83 -15.64
CA GLY A 104 -0.88 13.79 -14.20
C GLY A 104 0.28 12.88 -13.86
N CYS A 105 0.00 11.67 -13.40
CA CYS A 105 1.07 10.70 -13.17
C CYS A 105 0.53 9.28 -13.22
N ASP A 106 1.44 8.35 -13.41
CA ASP A 106 1.13 6.94 -13.29
C ASP A 106 1.70 6.45 -11.96
N VAL A 107 0.89 5.73 -11.19
CA VAL A 107 1.35 5.13 -9.95
C VAL A 107 1.47 3.63 -10.20
N THR A 108 2.69 3.14 -10.16
CA THR A 108 2.97 1.73 -10.36
C THR A 108 3.15 1.10 -8.98
N TYR A 109 2.49 0.00 -8.74
CA TYR A 109 2.55 -0.64 -7.43
C TYR A 109 3.09 -2.05 -7.53
N GLY A 110 3.79 -2.47 -6.48
CA GLY A 110 4.19 -3.86 -6.29
C GLY A 110 3.82 -4.26 -4.89
N PHE A 111 3.07 -5.33 -4.75
CA PHE A 111 2.61 -5.81 -3.46
C PHE A 111 3.07 -7.23 -3.26
N ARG A 112 3.67 -7.51 -2.11
CA ARG A 112 4.22 -8.83 -1.85
C ARG A 112 3.86 -9.25 -0.44
N ILE A 113 3.43 -10.49 -0.28
CA ILE A 113 3.17 -11.07 1.03
C ILE A 113 4.01 -12.31 1.18
N SER A 114 4.63 -12.48 2.33
CA SER A 114 5.42 -13.65 2.62
C SER A 114 5.21 -14.08 4.06
N GLY A 115 5.48 -15.34 4.34
CA GLY A 115 5.39 -15.90 5.69
C GLY A 115 5.95 -17.29 5.71
N PRO A 116 6.18 -17.82 6.91
CA PRO A 116 6.78 -19.14 7.03
C PRO A 116 5.76 -20.24 6.79
N GLY A 117 6.21 -21.30 6.28
CA GLY A 117 5.39 -22.48 6.09
C GLY A 117 4.47 -22.38 4.92
N PRO A 118 4.17 -23.47 4.30
CA PRO A 118 3.36 -23.44 3.09
C PRO A 118 1.88 -23.28 3.36
N LEU A 119 1.40 -23.73 4.49
CA LEU A 119 0.00 -23.70 4.69
C LEU A 119 -0.54 -22.52 5.42
N ARG A 120 0.20 -22.07 6.38
CA ARG A 120 -0.28 -21.02 7.12
C ARG A 120 -0.49 -19.83 6.37
N PRO A 121 0.47 -19.37 5.61
CA PRO A 121 0.29 -18.18 4.81
C PRO A 121 -0.71 -18.40 3.70
N LEU A 122 -0.93 -19.61 3.28
CA LEU A 122 -1.84 -19.85 2.18
C LEU A 122 -3.26 -19.41 2.52
N GLY A 123 -3.79 -19.85 3.60
CA GLY A 123 -5.10 -19.45 4.01
C GLY A 123 -5.19 -17.97 4.24
N LEU A 124 -4.16 -17.41 4.86
CA LEU A 124 -4.11 -16.01 5.10
C LEU A 124 -4.02 -15.23 3.80
N LEU A 125 -3.24 -15.71 2.85
CA LEU A 125 -3.11 -15.08 1.56
C LEU A 125 -4.43 -15.08 0.79
N LEU A 126 -5.18 -16.14 0.85
CA LEU A 126 -6.45 -16.19 0.20
C LEU A 126 -7.40 -15.16 0.79
N SER A 127 -7.37 -15.02 2.08
CA SER A 127 -8.18 -14.05 2.75
C SER A 127 -7.72 -12.66 2.48
N LEU A 128 -6.43 -12.39 2.62
CA LEU A 128 -5.89 -11.06 2.42
C LEU A 128 -5.87 -10.66 0.96
N GLY A 129 -5.68 -11.61 0.07
CA GLY A 129 -5.70 -11.34 -1.35
C GLY A 129 -7.04 -10.82 -1.80
N SER A 130 -8.12 -11.28 -1.17
CA SER A 130 -9.40 -10.77 -1.46
C SER A 130 -9.64 -9.48 -0.70
N ALA A 131 -9.01 -9.31 0.45
CA ALA A 131 -9.22 -8.15 1.29
C ALA A 131 -8.35 -6.97 0.91
N PHE A 132 -7.32 -7.17 0.09
CA PHE A 132 -6.43 -6.08 -0.31
C PHE A 132 -6.46 -5.88 -1.82
N PRO A 133 -7.55 -5.34 -2.35
CA PRO A 133 -7.62 -5.10 -3.78
C PRO A 133 -6.85 -3.84 -4.13
N VAL A 134 -5.54 -3.94 -4.21
CA VAL A 134 -4.65 -2.77 -4.35
C VAL A 134 -5.03 -1.91 -5.55
N ARG A 135 -5.32 -2.54 -6.67
CA ARG A 135 -5.65 -1.78 -7.86
C ARG A 135 -6.93 -0.97 -7.67
N ALA A 136 -7.96 -1.59 -7.13
CA ALA A 136 -9.22 -0.90 -6.89
C ALA A 136 -9.07 0.20 -5.87
N ASP A 137 -8.26 -0.04 -4.84
CA ASP A 137 -8.00 0.96 -3.82
C ASP A 137 -7.24 2.14 -4.40
N LEU A 138 -6.25 1.89 -5.27
CA LEU A 138 -5.52 2.98 -5.90
C LEU A 138 -6.44 3.77 -6.85
N ARG A 139 -7.37 3.12 -7.50
CA ARG A 139 -8.34 3.83 -8.32
C ARG A 139 -9.22 4.74 -7.48
N ARG A 140 -9.57 4.29 -6.28
CA ARG A 140 -10.33 5.12 -5.36
C ARG A 140 -9.49 6.32 -4.94
N ALA A 141 -8.21 6.10 -4.65
CA ALA A 141 -7.31 7.18 -4.30
C ALA A 141 -7.16 8.17 -5.45
N ALA A 142 -7.10 7.67 -6.68
CA ALA A 142 -6.99 8.55 -7.85
C ALA A 142 -8.20 9.48 -7.94
N ALA A 143 -9.39 8.97 -7.68
CA ALA A 143 -10.58 9.79 -7.70
C ALA A 143 -10.54 10.85 -6.61
N MET A 144 -10.01 10.49 -5.45
CA MET A 144 -9.91 11.45 -4.35
C MET A 144 -8.88 12.52 -4.60
N CYS A 145 -7.76 12.15 -5.22
CA CYS A 145 -6.72 13.11 -5.52
C CYS A 145 -7.14 14.13 -6.56
N GLU A 146 -8.01 13.74 -7.48
CA GLU A 146 -8.48 14.67 -8.48
C GLU A 146 -9.45 15.67 -7.90
N GLY A 147 -9.98 15.37 -6.75
CA GLY A 147 -10.88 16.27 -6.09
C GLY A 147 -12.23 16.33 -6.74
N PRO A 148 -13.08 17.17 -6.27
CA PRO A 148 -14.36 17.34 -6.86
C PRO A 148 -14.14 18.00 -8.18
N SER A 149 -14.87 17.58 -9.11
CA SER A 149 -14.66 18.00 -10.34
C SER A 149 -14.92 19.33 -10.41
N LYS A 150 -14.33 19.99 -10.97
CA LYS A 150 -14.47 21.14 -11.08
C LYS A 150 -15.33 21.44 -11.92
N GLY A 151 -15.98 21.40 -12.03
CA GLY A 151 -16.93 21.88 -12.83
C GLY A 151 -16.76 22.41 -13.86
#